data_3a315e6f50ff499f9d15bcfe26c25b75
#
_entry.id   3a315e6f50ff499f9d15bcfe26c25b75
#
_cell.length_a   1.000
_cell.length_b   1.000
_cell.length_c   1.000
_cell.angle_alpha   90.00
_cell.angle_beta   90.00
_cell.angle_gamma   90.00
#
_symmetry.space_group_name_H-M   'P 1'
#
loop_
_entity.id
_entity.type
_entity.pdbx_description
1 polymer ?
#
loop_
_entity_poly.entity_id
_entity_poly.type
_entity_poly.pdbx_seq_one_letter_code
_entity_poly.pdbx_strand_id
1 'polypeptide(L)'
;MRSHPLWCTFTLVIASACASSAPARRADASSAAEPARYLYVWAGDKDGKSSDFLAVVDVRRDSKDYGQVVTTVPVGMAGSLPHHMEYVLPERGQLLFANGHHHEATFLFDIEDARQPRLVRTISPPSPYRFPHDFARLANGHVLVGYLRSEGASPLPGDTTSPGGHGGIAELDEAGRLIRSASAADSSSKIPVRVYAFALRPGIDRMLTTSAPMMEDTSADVVQIWRMSDFKLLRTLPVPPARLPDGSVVPNGHGYPFEPRVMADGSVLLNAYGCGFYRVTGLESDRAEIRNVHTIDARSAGKRKGACGIPIVVGRYWIMAVGRLSALVTLDVGDPAHPVEVSRLLADSSFHPHWMARDPGSNRIIVGAENGGEDRMLMALVDSVTGRVSWDRSLRAADGAMGISFVRTMWPHGNTGEAFGHAALFRP
;
A
#
# COMPACT_ATOMS: atom_id res chain seq x y z
N MET A 1 -60.35 28.47 -71.87
CA MET A 1 -58.90 28.36 -71.93
C MET A 1 -58.48 27.26 -70.94
N ARG A 2 -57.95 26.14 -71.47
CA ARG A 2 -57.74 24.91 -70.71
C ARG A 2 -56.29 24.89 -70.18
N SER A 3 -56.07 24.71 -68.90
CA SER A 3 -54.78 24.46 -68.35
C SER A 3 -54.67 22.99 -67.94
N HIS A 4 -53.61 22.32 -68.45
CA HIS A 4 -53.24 20.95 -68.08
C HIS A 4 -52.28 20.93 -66.89
N PRO A 5 -52.43 19.99 -65.97
CA PRO A 5 -51.41 19.77 -64.92
C PRO A 5 -50.34 18.78 -65.41
N LEU A 6 -49.04 19.13 -65.20
CA LEU A 6 -47.94 18.21 -65.38
C LEU A 6 -47.85 17.32 -64.14
N TRP A 7 -47.76 16.02 -64.36
CA TRP A 7 -47.42 15.02 -63.35
C TRP A 7 -45.89 14.80 -63.36
N CYS A 8 -45.22 15.12 -62.24
CA CYS A 8 -43.84 14.71 -62.04
C CYS A 8 -43.83 13.39 -61.27
N THR A 9 -43.36 12.34 -61.92
CA THR A 9 -43.08 11.03 -61.32
C THR A 9 -41.72 11.08 -60.57
N PHE A 10 -41.76 10.93 -59.25
CA PHE A 10 -40.57 10.74 -58.47
C PHE A 10 -40.22 9.25 -58.41
N THR A 11 -39.10 8.87 -58.99
CA THR A 11 -38.53 7.53 -58.83
C THR A 11 -37.69 7.45 -57.59
N LEU A 12 -38.13 6.62 -56.65
CA LEU A 12 -37.41 6.39 -55.37
C LEU A 12 -36.32 5.35 -55.63
N VAL A 13 -35.06 5.76 -55.62
CA VAL A 13 -33.91 4.85 -55.67
C VAL A 13 -33.58 4.43 -54.23
N ILE A 14 -33.88 3.17 -53.88
CA ILE A 14 -33.49 2.56 -52.61
C ILE A 14 -32.04 2.10 -52.76
N ALA A 15 -31.10 2.84 -52.14
CA ALA A 15 -29.73 2.42 -52.00
C ALA A 15 -29.64 1.49 -50.78
N SER A 16 -29.50 0.18 -51.03
CA SER A 16 -29.13 -0.78 -49.97
C SER A 16 -27.69 -0.56 -49.56
N ALA A 17 -27.47 0.03 -48.38
CA ALA A 17 -26.18 0.08 -47.73
C ALA A 17 -25.87 -1.28 -47.11
N CYS A 18 -25.00 -2.07 -47.73
CA CYS A 18 -24.36 -3.22 -47.06
C CYS A 18 -23.46 -2.68 -45.93
N ALA A 19 -23.93 -2.74 -44.70
CA ALA A 19 -23.09 -2.54 -43.55
C ALA A 19 -22.15 -3.75 -43.39
N SER A 20 -20.90 -3.60 -43.82
CA SER A 20 -19.86 -4.55 -43.49
C SER A 20 -19.58 -4.43 -42.00
N SER A 21 -20.03 -5.42 -41.19
CA SER A 21 -19.62 -5.58 -39.81
C SER A 21 -18.11 -5.88 -39.77
N ALA A 22 -17.33 -4.90 -39.39
CA ALA A 22 -15.93 -5.14 -39.01
C ALA A 22 -15.89 -6.15 -37.85
N PRO A 23 -15.01 -7.16 -37.89
CA PRO A 23 -14.90 -8.09 -36.80
C PRO A 23 -14.50 -7.30 -35.55
N ALA A 24 -15.27 -7.46 -34.46
CA ALA A 24 -14.90 -6.95 -33.14
C ALA A 24 -13.48 -7.43 -32.86
N ARG A 25 -12.54 -6.50 -32.65
CA ARG A 25 -11.22 -6.82 -32.10
C ARG A 25 -11.47 -7.60 -30.83
N ARG A 26 -11.08 -8.85 -30.82
CA ARG A 26 -10.90 -9.60 -29.58
C ARG A 26 -9.99 -8.75 -28.73
N ALA A 27 -10.45 -8.39 -27.52
CA ALA A 27 -9.58 -7.85 -26.51
C ALA A 27 -8.43 -8.86 -26.37
N ASP A 28 -7.22 -8.40 -26.66
CA ASP A 28 -6.02 -9.21 -26.47
C ASP A 28 -6.09 -9.74 -25.05
N ALA A 29 -6.02 -11.08 -24.94
CA ALA A 29 -5.84 -11.72 -23.66
C ALA A 29 -4.59 -11.08 -23.03
N SER A 30 -4.77 -10.35 -21.95
CA SER A 30 -3.68 -9.82 -21.15
C SER A 30 -2.70 -10.97 -20.95
N SER A 31 -1.51 -10.88 -21.51
CA SER A 31 -0.48 -11.90 -21.28
C SER A 31 -0.31 -11.97 -19.76
N ALA A 32 -0.50 -13.15 -19.20
CA ALA A 32 -0.30 -13.35 -17.76
C ALA A 32 1.11 -12.83 -17.44
N ALA A 33 1.22 -11.97 -16.42
CA ALA A 33 2.51 -11.45 -16.01
C ALA A 33 3.44 -12.61 -15.64
N GLU A 34 4.70 -12.52 -16.03
CA GLU A 34 5.70 -13.53 -15.67
C GLU A 34 5.93 -13.53 -14.14
N PRO A 35 6.13 -14.71 -13.53
CA PRO A 35 6.48 -14.79 -12.12
C PRO A 35 7.74 -13.99 -11.80
N ALA A 36 7.74 -13.29 -10.69
CA ALA A 36 8.88 -12.48 -10.28
C ALA A 36 10.15 -13.31 -10.09
N ARG A 37 11.26 -12.75 -10.53
CA ARG A 37 12.60 -13.35 -10.45
C ARG A 37 13.32 -12.94 -9.17
N TYR A 38 13.08 -11.73 -8.70
CA TYR A 38 13.68 -11.15 -7.51
C TYR A 38 12.63 -10.58 -6.57
N LEU A 39 13.02 -10.44 -5.32
CA LEU A 39 12.30 -9.72 -4.30
C LEU A 39 13.22 -8.65 -3.73
N TYR A 40 12.81 -7.41 -3.80
CA TYR A 40 13.45 -6.33 -3.06
C TYR A 40 12.92 -6.34 -1.63
N VAL A 41 13.82 -6.24 -0.66
CA VAL A 41 13.47 -6.12 0.76
C VAL A 41 14.17 -4.89 1.32
N TRP A 42 13.39 -3.97 1.84
CA TRP A 42 13.89 -2.81 2.56
C TRP A 42 14.20 -3.24 3.98
N ALA A 43 15.50 -3.26 4.31
CA ALA A 43 16.03 -3.91 5.50
C ALA A 43 16.80 -2.94 6.39
N GLY A 44 16.61 -3.04 7.68
CA GLY A 44 17.32 -2.29 8.70
C GLY A 44 18.37 -3.13 9.40
N ASP A 45 19.49 -2.48 9.76
CA ASP A 45 20.47 -3.04 10.69
C ASP A 45 19.84 -3.17 12.08
N LYS A 46 19.93 -4.37 12.68
CA LYS A 46 19.15 -4.70 13.88
C LYS A 46 19.59 -3.92 15.12
N ASP A 47 20.88 -3.67 15.25
CA ASP A 47 21.43 -2.91 16.38
C ASP A 47 21.61 -1.41 16.09
N GLY A 48 21.27 -0.97 14.87
CA GLY A 48 21.29 0.42 14.45
C GLY A 48 22.69 1.05 14.36
N LYS A 49 23.76 0.25 14.25
CA LYS A 49 25.14 0.76 14.19
C LYS A 49 25.73 0.76 12.78
N SER A 50 25.21 -0.10 11.95
CA SER A 50 25.65 -0.21 10.55
C SER A 50 24.58 0.32 9.59
N SER A 51 24.94 0.48 8.31
CA SER A 51 24.01 1.02 7.31
C SER A 51 22.80 0.11 7.12
N ASP A 52 21.62 0.70 7.09
CA ASP A 52 20.44 0.09 6.51
C ASP A 52 20.63 -0.12 5.00
N PHE A 53 19.89 -1.04 4.37
CA PHE A 53 20.15 -1.44 2.99
C PHE A 53 18.92 -2.00 2.26
N LEU A 54 18.91 -1.87 0.94
CA LEU A 54 18.01 -2.62 0.07
C LEU A 54 18.64 -3.99 -0.22
N ALA A 55 17.94 -5.08 0.14
CA ALA A 55 18.34 -6.44 -0.19
C ALA A 55 17.64 -6.92 -1.46
N VAL A 56 18.34 -7.67 -2.30
CA VAL A 56 17.82 -8.41 -3.45
C VAL A 56 17.84 -9.89 -3.14
N VAL A 57 16.69 -10.52 -3.13
CA VAL A 57 16.54 -11.96 -2.89
C VAL A 57 16.17 -12.65 -4.20
N ASP A 58 16.83 -13.77 -4.52
CA ASP A 58 16.43 -14.61 -5.64
C ASP A 58 15.18 -15.43 -5.27
N VAL A 59 14.09 -15.22 -6.01
CA VAL A 59 12.82 -15.93 -5.76
C VAL A 59 12.39 -16.82 -6.93
N ARG A 60 13.33 -17.17 -7.82
CA ARG A 60 13.10 -18.17 -8.87
C ARG A 60 13.19 -19.56 -8.27
N ARG A 61 12.11 -20.34 -8.38
CA ARG A 61 12.01 -21.66 -7.75
C ARG A 61 13.02 -22.69 -8.29
N ASP A 62 13.49 -22.52 -9.52
CA ASP A 62 14.48 -23.36 -10.21
C ASP A 62 15.93 -22.87 -9.99
N SER A 63 16.12 -21.76 -9.29
CA SER A 63 17.46 -21.24 -9.00
C SER A 63 18.10 -21.99 -7.82
N LYS A 64 19.41 -22.22 -7.93
CA LYS A 64 20.22 -22.70 -6.80
C LYS A 64 20.29 -21.69 -5.64
N ASP A 65 20.03 -20.42 -5.94
CA ASP A 65 20.04 -19.31 -4.97
C ASP A 65 18.62 -18.99 -4.45
N TYR A 66 17.63 -19.87 -4.68
CA TYR A 66 16.25 -19.66 -4.23
C TYR A 66 16.15 -19.32 -2.74
N GLY A 67 15.57 -18.18 -2.42
CA GLY A 67 15.44 -17.67 -1.04
C GLY A 67 16.70 -17.02 -0.48
N GLN A 68 17.78 -16.92 -1.26
CA GLN A 68 19.03 -16.29 -0.81
C GLN A 68 19.08 -14.81 -1.19
N VAL A 69 19.61 -13.98 -0.29
CA VAL A 69 20.00 -12.61 -0.61
C VAL A 69 21.24 -12.64 -1.49
N VAL A 70 21.10 -12.16 -2.72
CA VAL A 70 22.15 -12.20 -3.75
C VAL A 70 22.88 -10.87 -3.90
N THR A 71 22.26 -9.77 -3.49
CA THR A 71 22.83 -8.41 -3.54
C THR A 71 22.28 -7.59 -2.39
N THR A 72 23.05 -6.62 -1.94
CA THR A 72 22.61 -5.60 -0.98
C THR A 72 23.16 -4.25 -1.37
N VAL A 73 22.36 -3.19 -1.15
CA VAL A 73 22.72 -1.80 -1.46
C VAL A 73 22.62 -0.97 -0.19
N PRO A 74 23.74 -0.72 0.52
CA PRO A 74 23.74 0.10 1.72
C PRO A 74 23.41 1.55 1.38
N VAL A 75 22.69 2.25 2.28
CA VAL A 75 22.28 3.64 2.08
C VAL A 75 23.19 4.65 2.78
N GLY A 76 24.21 4.19 3.51
CA GLY A 76 25.14 5.05 4.23
C GLY A 76 24.55 5.67 5.51
N MET A 77 23.39 5.22 5.96
CA MET A 77 22.74 5.64 7.20
C MET A 77 22.44 4.42 8.06
N ALA A 78 22.75 4.51 9.34
CA ALA A 78 22.45 3.50 10.35
C ALA A 78 21.21 3.91 11.14
N GLY A 79 20.34 2.95 11.49
CA GLY A 79 19.16 3.19 12.31
C GLY A 79 18.13 4.15 11.68
N SER A 80 18.06 4.19 10.35
CA SER A 80 17.07 5.04 9.66
C SER A 80 15.64 4.54 9.83
N LEU A 81 15.46 3.37 10.37
CA LEU A 81 14.20 2.64 10.46
C LEU A 81 13.55 2.48 9.07
N PRO A 82 14.05 1.57 8.24
CA PRO A 82 13.41 1.15 7.01
C PRO A 82 11.95 0.78 7.26
N HIS A 83 11.01 1.45 6.56
CA HIS A 83 9.59 1.26 6.85
C HIS A 83 8.79 1.03 5.58
N HIS A 84 8.48 2.04 4.78
CA HIS A 84 7.74 1.90 3.54
C HIS A 84 8.64 2.02 2.31
N MET A 85 8.22 1.33 1.24
CA MET A 85 8.61 1.57 -0.14
C MET A 85 7.34 1.60 -1.00
N GLU A 86 7.44 1.94 -2.28
CA GLU A 86 6.30 1.83 -3.18
C GLU A 86 5.71 0.41 -3.15
N TYR A 87 4.39 0.29 -3.27
CA TYR A 87 3.69 -1.01 -3.27
C TYR A 87 3.73 -1.71 -4.62
N VAL A 88 4.02 -0.96 -5.67
CA VAL A 88 4.09 -1.46 -7.05
C VAL A 88 5.34 -0.90 -7.72
N LEU A 89 5.92 -1.68 -8.63
CA LEU A 89 7.01 -1.19 -9.45
C LEU A 89 6.53 -0.07 -10.38
N PRO A 90 7.39 0.91 -10.69
CA PRO A 90 7.07 1.90 -11.70
C PRO A 90 6.85 1.23 -13.06
N GLU A 91 5.72 1.52 -13.71
CA GLU A 91 5.45 1.08 -15.09
C GLU A 91 6.38 1.77 -16.09
N ARG A 92 6.81 2.98 -15.74
CA ARG A 92 7.77 3.81 -16.47
C ARG A 92 8.84 4.28 -15.52
N GLY A 93 10.04 4.48 -16.05
CA GLY A 93 11.18 4.84 -15.21
C GLY A 93 11.78 3.64 -14.49
N GLN A 94 12.89 3.87 -13.82
CA GLN A 94 13.68 2.84 -13.16
C GLN A 94 13.99 3.20 -11.71
N LEU A 95 13.29 4.21 -11.17
CA LEU A 95 13.59 4.71 -9.84
C LEU A 95 12.52 4.27 -8.83
N LEU A 96 12.94 3.64 -7.75
CA LEU A 96 12.11 3.14 -6.65
C LEU A 96 12.32 4.02 -5.41
N PHE A 97 11.22 4.46 -4.80
CA PHE A 97 11.21 5.25 -3.58
C PHE A 97 11.05 4.38 -2.34
N ALA A 98 11.86 4.66 -1.31
CA ALA A 98 11.73 4.04 0.02
C ALA A 98 12.05 5.07 1.11
N ASN A 99 11.46 4.93 2.30
CA ASN A 99 11.70 5.87 3.39
C ASN A 99 12.65 5.32 4.46
N GLY A 100 13.38 6.23 5.11
CA GLY A 100 14.04 6.03 6.39
C GLY A 100 13.31 6.87 7.44
N HIS A 101 12.41 6.26 8.19
CA HIS A 101 11.47 7.00 9.03
C HIS A 101 12.15 7.84 10.11
N HIS A 102 13.13 7.28 10.85
CA HIS A 102 13.82 8.01 11.93
C HIS A 102 14.72 9.16 11.44
N HIS A 103 15.28 9.05 10.25
CA HIS A 103 16.11 10.09 9.66
C HIS A 103 15.34 11.02 8.72
N GLU A 104 14.02 10.85 8.66
CA GLU A 104 13.15 11.67 7.80
C GLU A 104 13.62 11.70 6.34
N ALA A 105 14.25 10.63 5.88
CA ALA A 105 14.86 10.55 4.56
C ALA A 105 13.98 9.75 3.58
N THR A 106 14.07 10.13 2.31
CA THR A 106 13.60 9.30 1.20
C THR A 106 14.80 8.85 0.38
N PHE A 107 14.92 7.55 0.17
CA PHE A 107 15.96 6.94 -0.65
C PHE A 107 15.41 6.62 -2.03
N LEU A 108 16.20 6.91 -3.04
CA LEU A 108 15.86 6.69 -4.43
C LEU A 108 16.84 5.68 -5.02
N PHE A 109 16.33 4.51 -5.41
CA PHE A 109 17.11 3.43 -5.98
C PHE A 109 16.86 3.33 -7.48
N ASP A 110 17.93 3.29 -8.26
CA ASP A 110 17.91 2.84 -9.65
C ASP A 110 17.80 1.31 -9.66
N ILE A 111 16.72 0.82 -10.26
CA ILE A 111 16.37 -0.60 -10.34
C ILE A 111 16.38 -1.11 -11.80
N GLU A 112 17.08 -0.44 -12.72
CA GLU A 112 17.21 -0.86 -14.12
C GLU A 112 17.76 -2.28 -14.21
N ASP A 113 18.89 -2.53 -13.54
CA ASP A 113 19.36 -3.90 -13.32
C ASP A 113 18.65 -4.47 -12.08
N ALA A 114 17.71 -5.39 -12.33
CA ALA A 114 16.90 -6.00 -11.28
C ALA A 114 17.74 -6.72 -10.19
N ARG A 115 18.92 -7.21 -10.55
CA ARG A 115 19.83 -7.92 -9.63
C ARG A 115 20.85 -7.00 -8.96
N GLN A 116 21.14 -5.84 -9.54
CA GLN A 116 22.15 -4.91 -9.07
C GLN A 116 21.62 -3.48 -8.99
N PRO A 117 20.57 -3.23 -8.17
CA PRO A 117 20.07 -1.88 -7.95
C PRO A 117 21.17 -0.99 -7.35
N ARG A 118 21.01 0.32 -7.47
CA ARG A 118 21.96 1.31 -6.95
C ARG A 118 21.22 2.43 -6.23
N LEU A 119 21.74 2.86 -5.09
CA LEU A 119 21.29 4.12 -4.48
C LEU A 119 21.78 5.29 -5.34
N VAL A 120 20.85 6.07 -5.86
CA VAL A 120 21.17 7.24 -6.70
C VAL A 120 20.99 8.56 -5.98
N ARG A 121 20.13 8.59 -4.96
CA ARG A 121 19.86 9.82 -4.21
C ARG A 121 19.26 9.53 -2.84
N THR A 122 19.62 10.40 -1.87
CA THR A 122 18.91 10.60 -0.61
C THR A 122 18.27 11.97 -0.63
N ILE A 123 16.99 12.06 -0.31
CA ILE A 123 16.15 13.24 -0.40
C ILE A 123 15.65 13.61 0.99
N SER A 124 15.86 14.86 1.40
CA SER A 124 15.20 15.41 2.59
C SER A 124 13.77 15.82 2.28
N PRO A 125 12.84 15.77 3.24
CA PRO A 125 11.49 16.26 3.05
C PRO A 125 11.48 17.73 2.61
N PRO A 126 10.55 18.13 1.74
CA PRO A 126 10.38 19.55 1.43
C PRO A 126 9.77 20.27 2.63
N SER A 127 10.36 21.43 3.01
CA SER A 127 9.78 22.26 4.08
C SER A 127 8.33 22.65 3.75
N PRO A 128 7.39 22.65 4.72
CA PRO A 128 7.63 22.42 6.15
C PRO A 128 7.48 20.96 6.59
N TYR A 129 7.39 20.00 5.69
CA TYR A 129 7.02 18.62 5.99
C TYR A 129 8.17 17.81 6.58
N ARG A 130 7.76 16.78 7.36
CA ARG A 130 8.61 15.84 8.08
C ARG A 130 8.04 14.44 8.01
N PHE A 131 8.89 13.43 8.16
CA PHE A 131 8.51 12.01 8.22
C PHE A 131 7.75 11.54 6.98
N PRO A 132 8.43 11.37 5.83
CA PRO A 132 7.83 10.73 4.65
C PRO A 132 7.38 9.32 5.03
N HIS A 133 6.16 8.93 4.63
CA HIS A 133 5.58 7.66 5.01
C HIS A 133 5.21 6.80 3.80
N ASP A 134 4.20 7.16 3.05
CA ASP A 134 3.67 6.39 1.94
C ASP A 134 4.00 7.01 0.59
N PHE A 135 4.10 6.18 -0.44
CA PHE A 135 4.42 6.56 -1.80
C PHE A 135 3.38 6.01 -2.77
N ALA A 136 2.75 6.88 -3.54
CA ALA A 136 1.78 6.48 -4.56
C ALA A 136 2.17 7.05 -5.92
N ARG A 137 2.47 6.16 -6.88
CA ARG A 137 2.87 6.57 -8.22
C ARG A 137 1.68 7.02 -9.05
N LEU A 138 1.88 8.13 -9.77
CA LEU A 138 0.95 8.68 -10.74
C LEU A 138 1.24 8.16 -12.15
N ALA A 139 0.24 8.22 -13.04
CA ALA A 139 0.37 7.77 -14.42
C ALA A 139 1.42 8.57 -15.25
N ASN A 140 1.76 9.79 -14.82
CA ASN A 140 2.81 10.61 -15.44
C ASN A 140 4.23 10.25 -14.96
N GLY A 141 4.37 9.27 -14.05
CA GLY A 141 5.64 8.86 -13.46
C GLY A 141 5.99 9.59 -12.16
N HIS A 142 5.32 10.68 -11.83
CA HIS A 142 5.52 11.36 -10.55
C HIS A 142 5.06 10.51 -9.37
N VAL A 143 5.50 10.88 -8.17
CA VAL A 143 5.19 10.17 -6.94
C VAL A 143 4.54 11.11 -5.93
N LEU A 144 3.37 10.73 -5.42
CA LEU A 144 2.79 11.35 -4.24
C LEU A 144 3.46 10.80 -3.00
N VAL A 145 3.83 11.67 -2.09
CA VAL A 145 4.40 11.32 -0.79
C VAL A 145 3.51 11.85 0.32
N GLY A 146 3.12 10.97 1.23
CA GLY A 146 2.44 11.33 2.48
C GLY A 146 3.47 11.69 3.55
N TYR A 147 3.24 12.79 4.24
CA TYR A 147 4.06 13.22 5.36
C TYR A 147 3.26 13.21 6.64
N LEU A 148 3.82 12.61 7.68
CA LEU A 148 3.10 12.47 8.95
C LEU A 148 3.05 13.78 9.72
N ARG A 149 4.03 14.66 9.56
CA ARG A 149 4.14 15.92 10.33
C ARG A 149 4.60 17.09 9.47
N SER A 150 4.46 18.27 10.01
CA SER A 150 5.15 19.48 9.57
C SER A 150 5.93 20.09 10.72
N GLU A 151 6.85 20.99 10.40
CA GLU A 151 7.54 21.83 11.39
C GLU A 151 6.54 22.65 12.22
N GLY A 152 6.94 22.98 13.44
CA GLY A 152 6.14 23.79 14.33
C GLY A 152 5.72 23.09 15.63
N ALA A 153 4.94 23.77 16.44
CA ALA A 153 4.38 23.20 17.67
C ALA A 153 3.19 22.28 17.38
N SER A 154 2.97 21.32 18.28
CA SER A 154 1.73 20.53 18.25
C SER A 154 0.51 21.48 18.33
N PRO A 155 -0.55 21.23 17.55
CA PRO A 155 -1.80 21.96 17.72
C PRO A 155 -2.50 21.67 19.06
N LEU A 156 -2.05 20.65 19.82
CA LEU A 156 -2.57 20.32 21.13
C LEU A 156 -1.77 21.07 22.20
N PRO A 157 -2.39 21.98 22.97
CA PRO A 157 -1.71 22.71 24.03
C PRO A 157 -1.10 21.75 25.07
N GLY A 158 0.20 21.91 25.35
CA GLY A 158 0.92 21.08 26.34
C GLY A 158 1.30 19.69 25.85
N ASP A 159 1.03 19.33 24.59
CA ASP A 159 1.46 18.06 24.01
C ASP A 159 2.96 18.12 23.67
N THR A 160 3.75 17.40 24.47
CA THR A 160 5.18 17.19 24.25
C THR A 160 5.48 15.82 23.62
N THR A 161 4.46 14.95 23.51
CA THR A 161 4.60 13.58 22.98
C THR A 161 4.39 13.49 21.48
N SER A 162 3.64 14.44 20.92
CA SER A 162 3.35 14.56 19.48
C SER A 162 3.78 15.93 18.92
N PRO A 163 5.05 16.31 19.02
CA PRO A 163 5.51 17.60 18.53
C PRO A 163 5.33 17.72 17.02
N GLY A 164 5.03 18.94 16.55
CA GLY A 164 4.86 19.26 15.13
C GLY A 164 3.41 19.40 14.70
N GLY A 165 3.22 20.08 13.55
CA GLY A 165 1.94 20.39 12.97
C GLY A 165 1.26 19.20 12.29
N HIS A 166 0.17 19.47 11.59
CA HIS A 166 -0.47 18.49 10.70
C HIS A 166 0.51 18.02 9.63
N GLY A 167 0.34 16.80 9.17
CA GLY A 167 1.02 16.27 8.01
C GLY A 167 0.60 16.97 6.71
N GLY A 168 0.97 16.39 5.61
CA GLY A 168 0.62 16.90 4.29
C GLY A 168 0.95 15.93 3.18
N ILE A 169 0.75 16.39 1.97
CA ILE A 169 1.05 15.66 0.75
C ILE A 169 1.98 16.47 -0.12
N ALA A 170 2.88 15.79 -0.84
CA ALA A 170 3.68 16.42 -1.89
C ALA A 170 3.69 15.53 -3.13
N GLU A 171 3.79 16.16 -4.30
CA GLU A 171 4.10 15.53 -5.57
C GLU A 171 5.56 15.78 -5.89
N LEU A 172 6.31 14.71 -6.08
CA LEU A 172 7.70 14.74 -6.52
C LEU A 172 7.78 14.22 -7.95
N ASP A 173 8.69 14.76 -8.76
CA ASP A 173 9.04 14.16 -10.04
C ASP A 173 9.80 12.84 -9.85
N GLU A 174 10.07 12.12 -10.94
CA GLU A 174 10.81 10.85 -10.91
C GLU A 174 12.21 10.99 -10.27
N ALA A 175 12.84 12.17 -10.35
CA ALA A 175 14.13 12.45 -9.72
C ALA A 175 14.00 12.92 -8.26
N GLY A 176 12.80 12.96 -7.69
CA GLY A 176 12.54 13.36 -6.31
C GLY A 176 12.54 14.87 -6.08
N ARG A 177 12.36 15.69 -7.12
CA ARG A 177 12.23 17.15 -6.98
C ARG A 177 10.77 17.52 -6.71
N LEU A 178 10.56 18.45 -5.77
CA LEU A 178 9.23 18.94 -5.43
C LEU A 178 8.56 19.63 -6.62
N ILE A 179 7.34 19.22 -6.95
CA ILE A 179 6.47 19.87 -7.93
C ILE A 179 5.47 20.77 -7.20
N ARG A 180 4.75 20.23 -6.22
CA ARG A 180 3.76 20.94 -5.41
C ARG A 180 3.48 20.19 -4.12
N SER A 181 2.83 20.86 -3.17
CA SER A 181 2.45 20.26 -1.90
C SER A 181 1.20 20.93 -1.33
N ALA A 182 0.54 20.26 -0.38
CA ALA A 182 -0.58 20.80 0.38
C ALA A 182 -0.60 20.26 1.80
N SER A 183 -1.05 21.10 2.73
CA SER A 183 -1.22 20.71 4.14
C SER A 183 -2.49 19.91 4.35
N ALA A 184 -2.43 18.91 5.23
CA ALA A 184 -3.57 18.14 5.70
C ALA A 184 -4.36 18.84 6.82
N ALA A 185 -3.98 20.06 7.18
CA ALA A 185 -4.66 20.83 8.20
C ALA A 185 -6.12 21.09 7.82
N ASP A 186 -7.02 20.83 8.76
CA ASP A 186 -8.44 21.11 8.64
C ASP A 186 -8.95 21.71 9.96
N SER A 187 -9.65 22.85 9.86
CA SER A 187 -10.20 23.54 11.02
C SER A 187 -11.23 22.71 11.81
N SER A 188 -11.78 21.67 11.20
CA SER A 188 -12.70 20.74 11.87
C SER A 188 -12.00 19.78 12.81
N SER A 189 -10.68 19.55 12.67
CA SER A 189 -9.90 18.66 13.52
C SER A 189 -8.93 19.45 14.38
N LYS A 190 -9.09 19.31 15.71
CA LYS A 190 -8.10 19.82 16.69
C LYS A 190 -6.93 18.88 16.88
N ILE A 191 -7.09 17.61 16.54
CA ILE A 191 -6.05 16.58 16.62
C ILE A 191 -5.27 16.60 15.30
N PRO A 192 -3.93 16.46 15.31
CA PRO A 192 -3.14 16.44 14.09
C PRO A 192 -3.61 15.35 13.12
N VAL A 193 -3.76 15.71 11.84
CA VAL A 193 -3.94 14.74 10.76
C VAL A 193 -2.55 14.32 10.29
N ARG A 194 -2.29 13.01 10.29
CA ARG A 194 -1.02 12.38 9.89
C ARG A 194 -1.25 11.63 8.58
N VAL A 195 -0.87 12.20 7.43
CA VAL A 195 -1.13 11.54 6.15
C VAL A 195 -0.35 10.23 6.06
N TYR A 196 -1.10 9.11 6.17
CA TYR A 196 -0.52 7.78 6.31
C TYR A 196 -0.44 7.05 4.96
N ALA A 197 -1.56 6.91 4.24
CA ALA A 197 -1.61 6.19 2.96
C ALA A 197 -2.63 6.78 1.99
N PHE A 198 -2.57 6.36 0.73
CA PHE A 198 -3.35 6.89 -0.39
C PHE A 198 -4.24 5.85 -1.06
N ALA A 199 -5.43 6.29 -1.50
CA ALA A 199 -6.22 5.62 -2.53
C ALA A 199 -6.52 6.62 -3.66
N LEU A 200 -6.05 6.34 -4.87
CA LEU A 200 -6.15 7.25 -6.02
C LEU A 200 -7.31 6.87 -6.94
N ARG A 201 -8.13 7.85 -7.31
CA ARG A 201 -9.23 7.76 -8.27
C ARG A 201 -9.07 8.80 -9.38
N PRO A 202 -8.02 8.69 -10.23
CA PRO A 202 -7.71 9.72 -11.25
C PRO A 202 -8.84 9.92 -12.24
N GLY A 203 -9.61 8.89 -12.58
CA GLY A 203 -10.75 9.00 -13.51
C GLY A 203 -11.88 9.93 -13.06
N ILE A 204 -11.92 10.30 -11.78
CA ILE A 204 -12.87 11.28 -11.23
C ILE A 204 -12.15 12.45 -10.53
N ASP A 205 -10.84 12.58 -10.71
CA ASP A 205 -10.01 13.62 -10.08
C ASP A 205 -10.11 13.65 -8.55
N ARG A 206 -10.07 12.46 -7.92
CA ARG A 206 -10.15 12.32 -6.47
C ARG A 206 -9.04 11.41 -5.92
N MET A 207 -8.60 11.73 -4.72
CA MET A 207 -7.84 10.81 -3.88
C MET A 207 -8.38 10.84 -2.45
N LEU A 208 -8.19 9.74 -1.75
CA LEU A 208 -8.44 9.62 -0.33
C LEU A 208 -7.11 9.43 0.38
N THR A 209 -6.91 10.11 1.50
CA THR A 209 -5.82 9.85 2.44
C THR A 209 -6.37 9.37 3.77
N THR A 210 -5.63 8.48 4.40
CA THR A 210 -5.88 8.03 5.77
C THR A 210 -4.99 8.78 6.74
N SER A 211 -5.30 8.70 8.05
CA SER A 211 -4.55 9.38 9.09
C SER A 211 -4.22 8.44 10.21
N ALA A 212 -2.94 8.09 10.34
CA ALA A 212 -2.44 7.25 11.41
C ALA A 212 -1.07 7.75 11.90
N PRO A 213 -0.77 7.62 13.20
CA PRO A 213 0.53 7.98 13.73
C PRO A 213 1.53 6.85 13.53
N MET A 214 2.79 7.18 13.72
CA MET A 214 3.86 6.21 13.96
C MET A 214 4.32 6.33 15.41
N MET A 215 4.77 5.19 15.96
CA MET A 215 5.28 5.14 17.33
C MET A 215 4.21 5.57 18.37
N GLU A 216 4.62 6.42 19.33
CA GLU A 216 3.77 6.92 20.43
C GLU A 216 3.08 8.25 20.08
N ASP A 217 3.00 8.60 18.80
CA ASP A 217 2.38 9.84 18.34
C ASP A 217 0.85 9.78 18.42
N THR A 218 0.19 10.94 18.34
CA THR A 218 -1.26 11.08 18.25
C THR A 218 -1.68 11.44 16.82
N SER A 219 -2.81 10.90 16.40
CA SER A 219 -3.42 11.20 15.09
C SER A 219 -4.92 11.27 15.19
N ALA A 220 -5.52 12.12 14.38
CA ALA A 220 -6.98 12.14 14.22
C ALA A 220 -7.44 10.86 13.51
N ASP A 221 -8.51 10.24 14.02
CA ASP A 221 -9.16 9.10 13.37
C ASP A 221 -10.08 9.59 12.25
N VAL A 222 -9.47 10.04 11.15
CA VAL A 222 -10.17 10.62 10.01
C VAL A 222 -9.62 10.06 8.68
N VAL A 223 -10.44 10.17 7.65
CA VAL A 223 -10.00 10.10 6.25
C VAL A 223 -10.25 11.44 5.58
N GLN A 224 -9.39 11.82 4.64
CA GLN A 224 -9.54 13.06 3.90
C GLN A 224 -9.73 12.80 2.41
N ILE A 225 -10.63 13.54 1.79
CA ILE A 225 -10.90 13.48 0.35
C ILE A 225 -10.36 14.74 -0.30
N TRP A 226 -9.56 14.57 -1.34
CA TRP A 226 -8.88 15.64 -2.03
C TRP A 226 -9.21 15.64 -3.52
N ARG A 227 -9.13 16.80 -4.14
CA ARG A 227 -9.04 16.92 -5.59
C ARG A 227 -7.58 16.75 -6.01
N MET A 228 -7.32 15.79 -6.90
CA MET A 228 -5.95 15.45 -7.29
C MET A 228 -5.28 16.56 -8.14
N SER A 229 -6.05 17.22 -9.01
CA SER A 229 -5.53 18.21 -9.97
C SER A 229 -4.86 19.42 -9.32
N ASP A 230 -5.32 19.84 -8.13
CA ASP A 230 -4.82 21.04 -7.43
C ASP A 230 -4.55 20.83 -5.93
N PHE A 231 -4.64 19.60 -5.44
CA PHE A 231 -4.49 19.24 -4.03
C PHE A 231 -5.43 19.99 -3.08
N LYS A 232 -6.60 20.40 -3.57
CA LYS A 232 -7.62 21.00 -2.70
C LYS A 232 -8.21 19.94 -1.79
N LEU A 233 -8.09 20.14 -0.48
CA LEU A 233 -8.83 19.36 0.50
C LEU A 233 -10.34 19.69 0.34
N LEU A 234 -11.13 18.66 0.09
CA LEU A 234 -12.57 18.79 -0.13
C LEU A 234 -13.37 18.45 1.13
N ARG A 235 -12.97 17.38 1.83
CA ARG A 235 -13.67 16.90 3.02
C ARG A 235 -12.74 16.15 3.96
N THR A 236 -13.04 16.27 5.25
CA THR A 236 -12.50 15.42 6.32
C THR A 236 -13.66 14.64 6.94
N LEU A 237 -13.60 13.33 6.96
CA LEU A 237 -14.63 12.44 7.47
C LEU A 237 -14.11 11.71 8.72
N PRO A 238 -14.76 11.83 9.88
CA PRO A 238 -14.42 11.05 11.05
C PRO A 238 -14.76 9.57 10.82
N VAL A 239 -13.88 8.68 11.26
CA VAL A 239 -14.08 7.23 11.17
C VAL A 239 -15.03 6.80 12.30
N PRO A 240 -16.17 6.15 11.98
CA PRO A 240 -17.14 5.74 13.00
C PRO A 240 -16.60 4.56 13.84
N PRO A 241 -17.14 4.36 15.06
CA PRO A 241 -16.77 3.25 15.92
C PRO A 241 -16.89 1.88 15.21
N ALA A 242 -15.90 1.01 15.40
CA ALA A 242 -15.93 -0.36 14.93
C ALA A 242 -16.92 -1.20 15.76
N ARG A 243 -17.75 -1.99 15.07
CA ARG A 243 -18.78 -2.83 15.71
C ARG A 243 -18.67 -4.28 15.26
N LEU A 244 -18.91 -5.20 16.17
CA LEU A 244 -19.10 -6.61 15.88
C LEU A 244 -20.52 -6.87 15.36
N PRO A 245 -20.82 -8.05 14.79
CA PRO A 245 -22.15 -8.41 14.28
C PRO A 245 -23.27 -8.33 15.34
N ASP A 246 -22.94 -8.51 16.61
CA ASP A 246 -23.87 -8.35 17.73
C ASP A 246 -24.15 -6.88 18.12
N GLY A 247 -23.55 -5.93 17.40
CA GLY A 247 -23.68 -4.48 17.63
C GLY A 247 -22.72 -3.94 18.69
N SER A 248 -21.99 -4.77 19.42
CA SER A 248 -21.03 -4.33 20.44
C SER A 248 -19.88 -3.52 19.82
N VAL A 249 -19.49 -2.43 20.48
CA VAL A 249 -18.37 -1.59 20.05
C VAL A 249 -17.06 -2.23 20.48
N VAL A 250 -16.11 -2.30 19.55
CA VAL A 250 -14.73 -2.70 19.86
C VAL A 250 -13.95 -1.44 20.27
N PRO A 251 -13.50 -1.34 21.53
CA PRO A 251 -12.70 -0.19 21.99
C PRO A 251 -11.50 0.03 21.08
N ASN A 252 -11.30 1.26 20.61
CA ASN A 252 -10.24 1.66 19.66
C ASN A 252 -10.21 0.85 18.35
N GLY A 253 -11.24 0.08 18.04
CA GLY A 253 -11.31 -0.69 16.79
C GLY A 253 -11.30 0.18 15.53
N HIS A 254 -11.70 1.45 15.64
CA HIS A 254 -11.65 2.46 14.58
C HIS A 254 -10.35 3.25 14.56
N GLY A 255 -9.53 3.12 15.61
CA GLY A 255 -8.33 3.91 15.79
C GLY A 255 -7.32 3.66 14.67
N TYR A 256 -6.76 4.78 14.20
CA TYR A 256 -5.74 4.83 13.17
C TYR A 256 -6.22 4.18 11.85
N PRO A 257 -7.08 4.86 11.05
CA PRO A 257 -7.41 4.43 9.70
C PRO A 257 -6.13 4.30 8.87
N PHE A 258 -5.91 3.09 8.33
CA PHE A 258 -4.60 2.63 7.93
C PHE A 258 -4.49 2.57 6.40
N GLU A 259 -4.77 1.43 5.81
CA GLU A 259 -4.44 1.13 4.42
C GLU A 259 -5.68 1.10 3.51
N PRO A 260 -5.84 2.07 2.62
CA PRO A 260 -6.97 2.14 1.72
C PRO A 260 -6.68 1.43 0.39
N ARG A 261 -7.71 0.80 -0.20
CA ARG A 261 -7.64 0.25 -1.57
C ARG A 261 -8.93 0.60 -2.32
N VAL A 262 -8.78 0.95 -3.59
CA VAL A 262 -9.92 1.20 -4.49
C VAL A 262 -10.51 -0.11 -4.94
N MET A 263 -11.83 -0.25 -4.84
CA MET A 263 -12.57 -1.43 -5.26
C MET A 263 -13.13 -1.26 -6.66
N ALA A 264 -13.52 -2.38 -7.30
CA ALA A 264 -14.03 -2.38 -8.66
C ALA A 264 -15.31 -1.54 -8.85
N ASP A 265 -16.13 -1.43 -7.80
CA ASP A 265 -17.34 -0.56 -7.79
C ASP A 265 -17.03 0.91 -7.58
N GLY A 266 -15.75 1.26 -7.44
CA GLY A 266 -15.28 2.61 -7.23
C GLY A 266 -15.35 3.09 -5.78
N SER A 267 -15.82 2.30 -4.84
CA SER A 267 -15.67 2.58 -3.42
C SER A 267 -14.21 2.40 -2.97
N VAL A 268 -13.89 2.92 -1.80
CA VAL A 268 -12.60 2.67 -1.15
C VAL A 268 -12.86 1.85 0.10
N LEU A 269 -12.21 0.69 0.19
CA LEU A 269 -12.13 -0.07 1.44
C LEU A 269 -10.83 0.28 2.16
N LEU A 270 -10.89 0.31 3.49
CA LEU A 270 -9.71 0.48 4.34
C LEU A 270 -9.87 -0.29 5.65
N ASN A 271 -8.76 -0.74 6.21
CA ASN A 271 -8.70 -1.21 7.57
C ASN A 271 -8.22 -0.10 8.51
N ALA A 272 -8.65 -0.15 9.77
CA ALA A 272 -7.99 0.58 10.83
C ALA A 272 -6.96 -0.33 11.52
N TYR A 273 -5.92 0.25 12.12
CA TYR A 273 -4.97 -0.49 12.95
C TYR A 273 -5.67 -1.22 14.09
N GLY A 274 -6.76 -0.67 14.62
CA GLY A 274 -7.65 -1.30 15.60
C GLY A 274 -8.53 -2.43 15.07
N CYS A 275 -8.38 -2.82 13.79
CA CYS A 275 -9.06 -3.93 13.12
C CYS A 275 -10.54 -3.72 12.76
N GLY A 276 -11.05 -2.49 12.82
CA GLY A 276 -12.27 -2.12 12.10
C GLY A 276 -12.00 -2.07 10.59
N PHE A 277 -13.01 -2.40 9.79
CA PHE A 277 -12.96 -2.41 8.34
C PHE A 277 -14.06 -1.50 7.79
N TYR A 278 -13.70 -0.60 6.89
CA TYR A 278 -14.55 0.51 6.49
C TYR A 278 -14.68 0.61 4.99
N ARG A 279 -15.85 1.07 4.56
CA ARG A 279 -16.12 1.41 3.16
C ARG A 279 -16.43 2.90 3.05
N VAL A 280 -15.74 3.56 2.11
CA VAL A 280 -16.01 4.97 1.73
C VAL A 280 -16.63 4.98 0.35
N THR A 281 -17.77 5.66 0.22
CA THR A 281 -18.53 5.82 -1.03
C THR A 281 -18.78 7.30 -1.31
N GLY A 282 -19.22 7.63 -2.54
CA GLY A 282 -19.61 8.99 -2.92
C GLY A 282 -18.44 9.96 -3.08
N LEU A 283 -17.21 9.45 -3.36
CA LEU A 283 -16.02 10.28 -3.52
C LEU A 283 -16.14 11.32 -4.65
N GLU A 284 -16.97 11.02 -5.66
CA GLU A 284 -17.24 11.88 -6.80
C GLU A 284 -18.09 13.11 -6.48
N SER A 285 -18.72 13.13 -5.31
CA SER A 285 -19.69 14.15 -4.89
C SER A 285 -19.35 14.74 -3.51
N ASP A 286 -20.16 15.67 -3.08
CA ASP A 286 -20.14 16.23 -1.71
C ASP A 286 -20.87 15.33 -0.67
N ARG A 287 -21.36 14.15 -1.10
CA ARG A 287 -22.08 13.18 -0.27
C ARG A 287 -21.22 11.98 0.16
N ALA A 288 -19.91 12.15 0.13
CA ALA A 288 -19.04 11.08 0.57
C ALA A 288 -19.34 10.68 2.02
N GLU A 289 -19.42 9.38 2.26
CA GLU A 289 -19.66 8.79 3.57
C GLU A 289 -18.71 7.63 3.85
N ILE A 290 -18.46 7.38 5.14
CA ILE A 290 -17.67 6.26 5.62
C ILE A 290 -18.53 5.42 6.58
N ARG A 291 -18.51 4.09 6.37
CA ARG A 291 -19.26 3.14 7.20
C ARG A 291 -18.37 1.99 7.64
N ASN A 292 -18.54 1.55 8.89
CA ASN A 292 -17.98 0.28 9.33
C ASN A 292 -18.76 -0.86 8.68
N VAL A 293 -18.08 -1.72 7.91
CA VAL A 293 -18.70 -2.84 7.17
C VAL A 293 -18.28 -4.20 7.69
N HIS A 294 -17.19 -4.26 8.47
CA HIS A 294 -16.72 -5.47 9.14
C HIS A 294 -15.80 -5.11 10.30
N THR A 295 -15.59 -6.02 11.23
CA THR A 295 -14.60 -5.85 12.31
C THR A 295 -14.03 -7.22 12.68
N ILE A 296 -12.70 -7.33 12.65
CA ILE A 296 -12.04 -8.55 13.11
C ILE A 296 -11.93 -8.49 14.63
N ASP A 297 -12.52 -9.48 15.30
CA ASP A 297 -12.39 -9.58 16.75
C ASP A 297 -11.02 -10.13 17.15
N ALA A 298 -10.13 -9.22 17.51
CA ALA A 298 -8.79 -9.55 18.00
C ALA A 298 -8.67 -9.44 19.52
N ARG A 299 -9.78 -9.25 20.26
CA ARG A 299 -9.79 -9.08 21.73
C ARG A 299 -9.28 -10.31 22.47
N SER A 300 -9.53 -11.52 21.95
CA SER A 300 -9.06 -12.79 22.52
C SER A 300 -7.53 -12.92 22.60
N ALA A 301 -6.81 -12.15 21.77
CA ALA A 301 -5.34 -12.13 21.79
C ALA A 301 -4.73 -11.36 22.96
N GLY A 302 -5.54 -10.75 23.82
CA GLY A 302 -5.08 -10.03 25.02
C GLY A 302 -4.28 -8.77 24.69
N LYS A 303 -3.19 -8.53 25.46
CA LYS A 303 -2.31 -7.35 25.29
C LYS A 303 -1.17 -7.57 24.28
N ARG A 304 -1.28 -8.56 23.36
CA ARG A 304 -0.23 -8.75 22.35
C ARG A 304 -0.08 -7.49 21.51
N LYS A 305 1.17 -7.17 21.17
CA LYS A 305 1.51 -6.08 20.25
C LYS A 305 1.04 -6.43 18.83
N GLY A 306 0.91 -5.43 18.00
CA GLY A 306 0.50 -5.57 16.61
C GLY A 306 -1.01 -5.60 16.43
N ALA A 307 -1.45 -5.16 15.27
CA ALA A 307 -2.85 -5.05 14.92
C ALA A 307 -3.06 -5.39 13.44
N CYS A 308 -4.08 -4.86 12.81
CA CYS A 308 -4.35 -5.05 11.40
C CYS A 308 -3.40 -4.20 10.55
N GLY A 309 -2.48 -4.87 9.86
CA GLY A 309 -1.42 -4.26 9.06
C GLY A 309 -1.78 -4.08 7.58
N ILE A 310 -0.75 -4.17 6.74
CA ILE A 310 -0.84 -3.89 5.31
C ILE A 310 -1.65 -4.98 4.59
N PRO A 311 -2.69 -4.63 3.82
CA PRO A 311 -3.46 -5.57 3.03
C PRO A 311 -2.96 -5.66 1.58
N ILE A 312 -3.30 -6.76 0.95
CA ILE A 312 -3.27 -6.91 -0.52
C ILE A 312 -4.65 -7.34 -1.02
N VAL A 313 -4.94 -7.02 -2.28
CA VAL A 313 -6.18 -7.45 -2.94
C VAL A 313 -5.85 -8.42 -4.08
N VAL A 314 -6.49 -9.59 -4.05
CA VAL A 314 -6.34 -10.63 -5.07
C VAL A 314 -7.72 -10.99 -5.61
N GLY A 315 -8.05 -10.44 -6.79
CA GLY A 315 -9.41 -10.57 -7.33
C GLY A 315 -10.44 -9.96 -6.38
N ARG A 316 -11.35 -10.78 -5.87
CA ARG A 316 -12.36 -10.37 -4.90
C ARG A 316 -11.96 -10.54 -3.42
N TYR A 317 -10.72 -10.92 -3.16
CA TYR A 317 -10.25 -11.21 -1.81
C TYR A 317 -9.33 -10.12 -1.29
N TRP A 318 -9.66 -9.61 -0.11
CA TRP A 318 -8.82 -8.75 0.69
C TRP A 318 -8.07 -9.62 1.70
N ILE A 319 -6.77 -9.72 1.57
CA ILE A 319 -5.92 -10.50 2.46
C ILE A 319 -5.15 -9.51 3.33
N MET A 320 -5.23 -9.67 4.64
CA MET A 320 -4.70 -8.72 5.60
C MET A 320 -3.85 -9.41 6.65
N ALA A 321 -2.70 -8.80 6.96
CA ALA A 321 -1.88 -9.17 8.10
C ALA A 321 -2.56 -8.75 9.40
N VAL A 322 -2.69 -9.66 10.37
CA VAL A 322 -3.26 -9.39 11.70
C VAL A 322 -2.27 -9.82 12.75
N GLY A 323 -1.30 -8.95 13.04
CA GLY A 323 -0.16 -9.25 13.92
C GLY A 323 -0.59 -9.71 15.30
N ARG A 324 -1.61 -9.09 15.90
CA ARG A 324 -2.15 -9.48 17.21
C ARG A 324 -2.64 -10.93 17.28
N LEU A 325 -3.14 -11.46 16.17
CA LEU A 325 -3.60 -12.85 16.07
C LEU A 325 -2.51 -13.80 15.56
N SER A 326 -1.33 -13.30 15.20
CA SER A 326 -0.31 -14.04 14.45
C SER A 326 -0.93 -14.74 13.23
N ALA A 327 -1.69 -14.01 12.42
CA ALA A 327 -2.49 -14.58 11.35
C ALA A 327 -2.53 -13.70 10.09
N LEU A 328 -2.77 -14.34 8.95
CA LEU A 328 -3.32 -13.70 7.77
C LEU A 328 -4.82 -13.98 7.72
N VAL A 329 -5.63 -12.95 7.55
CA VAL A 329 -7.08 -13.05 7.44
C VAL A 329 -7.52 -12.65 6.05
N THR A 330 -8.33 -13.49 5.41
CA THR A 330 -8.91 -13.20 4.09
C THR A 330 -10.39 -12.88 4.22
N LEU A 331 -10.77 -11.71 3.72
CA LEU A 331 -12.15 -11.32 3.53
C LEU A 331 -12.53 -11.46 2.06
N ASP A 332 -13.67 -12.08 1.76
CA ASP A 332 -14.33 -11.95 0.48
C ASP A 332 -15.01 -10.57 0.44
N VAL A 333 -14.57 -9.71 -0.45
CA VAL A 333 -15.08 -8.35 -0.68
C VAL A 333 -15.74 -8.22 -2.05
N GLY A 334 -16.21 -9.33 -2.62
CA GLY A 334 -16.98 -9.32 -3.87
C GLY A 334 -18.23 -8.44 -3.76
N ASP A 335 -18.84 -8.36 -2.58
CA ASP A 335 -19.70 -7.27 -2.15
C ASP A 335 -18.97 -6.42 -1.11
N PRO A 336 -18.45 -5.25 -1.48
CA PRO A 336 -17.70 -4.42 -0.55
C PRO A 336 -18.52 -3.85 0.62
N ALA A 337 -19.86 -3.93 0.56
CA ALA A 337 -20.72 -3.53 1.65
C ALA A 337 -20.88 -4.62 2.72
N HIS A 338 -20.64 -5.89 2.37
CA HIS A 338 -20.83 -7.05 3.25
C HIS A 338 -19.63 -8.00 3.16
N PRO A 339 -18.44 -7.59 3.61
CA PRO A 339 -17.27 -8.46 3.63
C PRO A 339 -17.48 -9.71 4.50
N VAL A 340 -17.00 -10.86 4.02
CA VAL A 340 -17.12 -12.13 4.74
C VAL A 340 -15.74 -12.76 4.93
N GLU A 341 -15.38 -13.13 6.15
CA GLU A 341 -14.15 -13.87 6.40
C GLU A 341 -14.26 -15.29 5.82
N VAL A 342 -13.33 -15.64 4.91
CA VAL A 342 -13.32 -16.94 4.21
C VAL A 342 -12.10 -17.80 4.53
N SER A 343 -11.04 -17.19 5.09
CA SER A 343 -9.82 -17.92 5.44
C SER A 343 -9.07 -17.22 6.56
N ARG A 344 -8.48 -18.02 7.44
CA ARG A 344 -7.53 -17.56 8.46
C ARG A 344 -6.36 -18.52 8.52
N LEU A 345 -5.16 -18.01 8.18
CA LEU A 345 -3.91 -18.75 8.23
C LEU A 345 -3.11 -18.31 9.46
N LEU A 346 -2.90 -19.23 10.41
CA LEU A 346 -2.10 -18.96 11.60
C LEU A 346 -0.60 -19.08 11.27
N ALA A 347 0.19 -18.20 11.84
CA ALA A 347 1.64 -18.28 11.95
C ALA A 347 2.04 -18.80 13.34
N ASP A 348 3.34 -19.00 13.56
CA ASP A 348 3.88 -19.15 14.89
C ASP A 348 3.52 -17.94 15.76
N SER A 349 3.29 -18.16 17.05
CA SER A 349 2.85 -17.10 17.97
C SER A 349 3.89 -16.01 18.18
N SER A 350 5.14 -16.25 17.82
CA SER A 350 6.21 -15.24 17.80
C SER A 350 6.16 -14.39 16.52
N PHE A 351 5.58 -14.87 15.41
CA PHE A 351 5.50 -14.14 14.16
C PHE A 351 4.28 -13.20 14.13
N HIS A 352 4.54 -11.90 14.11
CA HIS A 352 3.52 -10.84 14.05
C HIS A 352 3.48 -10.24 12.65
N PRO A 353 2.69 -10.81 11.70
CA PRO A 353 2.65 -10.34 10.33
C PRO A 353 2.21 -8.88 10.24
N HIS A 354 2.88 -8.11 9.38
CA HIS A 354 2.61 -6.69 9.21
C HIS A 354 2.62 -6.27 7.73
N TRP A 355 3.75 -6.37 7.03
CA TRP A 355 3.87 -6.04 5.62
C TRP A 355 3.50 -7.20 4.73
N MET A 356 2.82 -6.92 3.61
CA MET A 356 2.58 -7.90 2.57
C MET A 356 2.78 -7.31 1.18
N ALA A 357 3.36 -8.11 0.27
CA ALA A 357 3.37 -7.81 -1.15
C ALA A 357 3.05 -9.07 -1.97
N ARG A 358 2.39 -8.86 -3.11
CA ARG A 358 2.00 -9.94 -4.03
C ARG A 358 2.94 -9.98 -5.22
N ASP A 359 3.31 -11.18 -5.64
CA ASP A 359 3.91 -11.43 -6.95
C ASP A 359 2.83 -11.28 -8.04
N PRO A 360 2.95 -10.31 -8.97
CA PRO A 360 1.93 -10.07 -9.98
C PRO A 360 1.76 -11.24 -10.96
N GLY A 361 2.83 -12.03 -11.18
CA GLY A 361 2.85 -13.16 -12.12
C GLY A 361 2.57 -14.52 -11.49
N SER A 362 2.27 -14.57 -10.18
CA SER A 362 2.01 -15.83 -9.50
C SER A 362 1.03 -15.69 -8.32
N ASN A 363 0.83 -16.78 -7.62
CA ASN A 363 0.01 -16.82 -6.40
C ASN A 363 0.81 -16.58 -5.10
N ARG A 364 2.06 -16.10 -5.20
CA ARG A 364 2.94 -15.88 -4.04
C ARG A 364 2.67 -14.54 -3.37
N ILE A 365 2.78 -14.56 -2.05
CA ILE A 365 2.68 -13.39 -1.19
C ILE A 365 3.85 -13.44 -0.23
N ILE A 366 4.70 -12.40 -0.21
CA ILE A 366 5.69 -12.26 0.85
C ILE A 366 5.05 -11.55 2.05
N VAL A 367 5.42 -11.99 3.25
CA VAL A 367 4.90 -11.48 4.52
C VAL A 367 6.07 -11.12 5.41
N GLY A 368 6.20 -9.86 5.77
CA GLY A 368 7.15 -9.35 6.75
C GLY A 368 6.51 -9.20 8.13
N ALA A 369 7.35 -9.19 9.17
CA ALA A 369 6.92 -8.97 10.54
C ALA A 369 6.90 -7.49 10.92
N GLU A 370 6.20 -7.16 12.00
CA GLU A 370 6.11 -5.82 12.54
C GLU A 370 7.44 -5.43 13.23
N ASN A 371 7.96 -4.25 12.86
CA ASN A 371 9.08 -3.56 13.54
C ASN A 371 10.33 -4.41 13.78
N GLY A 372 10.67 -5.32 12.88
CA GLY A 372 11.90 -6.12 12.98
C GLY A 372 11.95 -7.05 14.19
N GLY A 373 10.81 -7.33 14.82
CA GLY A 373 10.73 -8.25 15.97
C GLY A 373 11.10 -9.67 15.56
N GLU A 374 11.08 -9.96 14.26
CA GLU A 374 11.36 -11.28 13.72
C GLU A 374 12.28 -11.20 12.52
N ASP A 375 13.32 -11.99 12.60
CA ASP A 375 14.44 -11.98 11.67
C ASP A 375 14.12 -12.74 10.37
N ARG A 376 12.82 -12.84 10.00
CA ARG A 376 12.36 -13.63 8.85
C ARG A 376 11.23 -12.95 8.10
N MET A 377 11.21 -13.20 6.79
CA MET A 377 10.03 -13.00 5.96
C MET A 377 9.51 -14.34 5.48
N LEU A 378 8.21 -14.54 5.56
CA LEU A 378 7.56 -15.80 5.17
C LEU A 378 6.89 -15.66 3.81
N MET A 379 6.86 -16.74 3.04
CA MET A 379 6.11 -16.83 1.79
C MET A 379 4.78 -17.54 2.02
N ALA A 380 3.70 -16.94 1.56
CA ALA A 380 2.39 -17.56 1.49
C ALA A 380 1.94 -17.75 0.03
N LEU A 381 1.01 -18.67 -0.17
CA LEU A 381 0.37 -18.96 -1.46
C LEU A 381 -1.13 -18.71 -1.32
N VAL A 382 -1.71 -17.97 -2.26
CA VAL A 382 -3.14 -17.70 -2.30
C VAL A 382 -3.82 -18.52 -3.40
N ASP A 383 -4.91 -19.18 -3.06
CA ASP A 383 -5.86 -19.73 -4.04
C ASP A 383 -6.82 -18.62 -4.47
N SER A 384 -6.66 -18.12 -5.69
CA SER A 384 -7.46 -17.02 -6.24
C SER A 384 -8.94 -17.36 -6.47
N VAL A 385 -9.32 -18.64 -6.42
CA VAL A 385 -10.71 -19.09 -6.57
C VAL A 385 -11.44 -19.09 -5.24
N THR A 386 -10.77 -19.53 -4.17
CA THR A 386 -11.38 -19.70 -2.85
C THR A 386 -10.96 -18.66 -1.81
N GLY A 387 -9.93 -17.86 -2.09
CA GLY A 387 -9.33 -16.92 -1.15
C GLY A 387 -8.53 -17.59 -0.03
N ARG A 388 -8.37 -18.90 -0.05
CA ARG A 388 -7.59 -19.62 0.95
C ARG A 388 -6.12 -19.32 0.80
N VAL A 389 -5.46 -19.12 1.94
CA VAL A 389 -4.02 -18.86 2.02
C VAL A 389 -3.33 -19.99 2.76
N SER A 390 -2.14 -20.37 2.30
CA SER A 390 -1.30 -21.40 2.94
C SER A 390 0.17 -20.98 2.94
N TRP A 391 0.96 -21.43 3.89
CA TRP A 391 2.40 -21.17 3.89
C TRP A 391 3.13 -21.96 2.80
N ASP A 392 4.01 -21.28 2.04
CA ASP A 392 4.93 -21.93 1.10
C ASP A 392 6.09 -22.56 1.88
N ARG A 393 6.00 -23.87 2.08
CA ARG A 393 7.03 -24.63 2.81
C ARG A 393 8.26 -24.93 1.96
N SER A 394 8.25 -24.61 0.68
CA SER A 394 9.41 -24.82 -0.20
C SER A 394 10.48 -23.73 -0.05
N LEU A 395 10.08 -22.51 0.36
CA LEU A 395 11.02 -21.43 0.65
C LEU A 395 11.65 -21.64 2.02
N ARG A 396 12.96 -21.94 2.03
CA ARG A 396 13.72 -22.21 3.25
C ARG A 396 15.02 -21.44 3.26
N ALA A 397 15.37 -20.94 4.42
CA ALA A 397 16.66 -20.34 4.69
C ALA A 397 17.76 -21.44 4.82
N ALA A 398 19.02 -21.02 4.90
CA ALA A 398 20.17 -21.95 5.01
C ALA A 398 20.12 -22.80 6.29
N ASP A 399 19.48 -22.35 7.35
CA ASP A 399 19.25 -23.12 8.59
C ASP A 399 18.11 -24.14 8.49
N GLY A 400 17.49 -24.28 7.31
CA GLY A 400 16.39 -25.19 7.04
C GLY A 400 15.03 -24.71 7.53
N ALA A 401 14.96 -23.59 8.24
CA ALA A 401 13.69 -22.99 8.67
C ALA A 401 12.94 -22.34 7.51
N MET A 402 11.62 -22.22 7.62
CA MET A 402 10.77 -21.63 6.60
C MET A 402 11.05 -20.12 6.44
N GLY A 403 11.04 -19.64 5.20
CA GLY A 403 11.16 -18.23 4.86
C GLY A 403 12.57 -17.78 4.50
N ILE A 404 12.75 -16.45 4.39
CA ILE A 404 14.01 -15.76 4.14
C ILE A 404 14.56 -15.28 5.47
N SER A 405 15.79 -15.67 5.83
CA SER A 405 16.41 -15.28 7.10
C SER A 405 17.25 -14.02 6.97
N PHE A 406 17.09 -13.12 7.93
CA PHE A 406 17.94 -11.96 8.17
C PHE A 406 18.85 -12.15 9.41
N VAL A 407 18.82 -13.34 10.03
CA VAL A 407 19.72 -13.76 11.13
C VAL A 407 21.06 -14.16 10.55
N ARG A 408 21.85 -13.19 10.14
CA ARG A 408 23.23 -13.36 9.67
C ARG A 408 23.97 -12.04 9.76
N THR A 409 25.28 -12.10 9.88
CA THR A 409 26.13 -10.91 9.96
C THR A 409 26.89 -10.62 8.67
N MET A 410 27.07 -11.64 7.83
CA MET A 410 27.77 -11.51 6.56
C MET A 410 26.78 -11.22 5.43
N TRP A 411 26.88 -10.04 4.83
CA TRP A 411 26.06 -9.55 3.73
C TRP A 411 26.90 -9.33 2.48
N PRO A 412 26.32 -9.25 1.27
CA PRO A 412 27.09 -8.92 0.07
C PRO A 412 27.90 -7.61 0.16
N HIS A 413 27.48 -6.64 0.97
CA HIS A 413 28.23 -5.40 1.20
C HIS A 413 29.20 -5.44 2.39
N GLY A 414 29.29 -6.55 3.11
CA GLY A 414 30.24 -6.73 4.20
C GLY A 414 29.66 -7.38 5.45
N ASN A 415 30.47 -7.45 6.51
CA ASN A 415 30.08 -7.98 7.82
C ASN A 415 29.62 -6.81 8.71
N THR A 416 28.31 -6.55 8.76
CA THR A 416 27.72 -5.37 9.39
C THR A 416 26.70 -5.67 10.49
N GLY A 417 26.47 -6.94 10.84
CA GLY A 417 25.53 -7.33 11.88
C GLY A 417 24.28 -7.98 11.36
N GLU A 418 23.40 -8.42 12.26
CA GLU A 418 22.08 -8.95 11.92
C GLU A 418 21.18 -7.82 11.43
N ALA A 419 20.18 -8.18 10.59
CA ALA A 419 19.23 -7.23 10.05
C ALA A 419 17.78 -7.72 10.25
N PHE A 420 16.82 -6.89 9.88
CA PHE A 420 15.41 -7.24 9.75
C PHE A 420 14.88 -6.73 8.41
N GLY A 421 13.98 -7.50 7.78
CA GLY A 421 13.25 -7.06 6.60
C GLY A 421 11.90 -6.49 7.00
N HIS A 422 11.54 -5.30 6.49
CA HIS A 422 10.24 -4.70 6.77
C HIS A 422 9.36 -4.66 5.51
N ALA A 423 9.60 -3.72 4.60
CA ALA A 423 8.86 -3.64 3.34
C ALA A 423 9.49 -4.54 2.27
N ALA A 424 8.67 -5.06 1.37
CA ALA A 424 9.15 -5.86 0.25
C ALA A 424 8.32 -5.65 -1.01
N LEU A 425 8.94 -5.89 -2.16
CA LEU A 425 8.33 -5.72 -3.47
C LEU A 425 8.90 -6.73 -4.46
N PHE A 426 8.03 -7.47 -5.14
CA PHE A 426 8.43 -8.42 -6.17
C PHE A 426 8.88 -7.71 -7.46
N ARG A 427 9.96 -8.24 -8.07
CA ARG A 427 10.55 -7.76 -9.32
C ARG A 427 10.57 -8.90 -10.35
N PRO A 428 9.82 -8.79 -11.47
CA PRO A 428 9.87 -9.73 -12.60
C PRO A 428 11.24 -9.92 -13.22
#